data_cfb57d18f6a372fabb3c4dcd016fec10
#
_entry.id   cfb57d18f6a372fabb3c4dcd016fec10
#
_cell.length_a   1.000
_cell.length_b   1.000
_cell.length_c   1.000
_cell.angle_alpha   90.00
_cell.angle_beta   90.00
_cell.angle_gamma   90.00
#
_symmetry.space_group_name_H-M   'P 1'
#
loop_
_entity.id
_entity.type
_entity.pdbx_description
1 polymer ?
#
loop_
_entity_poly.entity_id
_entity_poly.type
_entity_poly.pdbx_seq_one_letter_code
_entity_poly.pdbx_strand_id
1 'polypeptide(L)'
;MGSTTWEDPMMPGPLPNRKNVLATTRKKDYPGAHDYIEGVLSEEVWCIANKNKEKTTWVIGGPNIINQLLGVIDEFYLSRIPGDYGCDTFLPIEKIEKIFKKDWSEKHNTVEFQIWKKDNQ
;
A
#
# COMPACT_ATOMS: atom_id res chain seq x y z
N MET A 1 4.34 5.27 -0.39
CA MET A 1 3.59 5.27 -1.67
C MET A 1 4.51 5.52 -2.86
N GLY A 2 4.09 5.10 -4.04
CA GLY A 2 4.81 5.41 -5.26
C GLY A 2 4.52 6.83 -5.77
N SER A 3 5.39 7.34 -6.66
CA SER A 3 5.25 8.69 -7.20
C SER A 3 3.97 8.88 -8.02
N THR A 4 3.51 7.85 -8.73
CA THR A 4 2.26 7.93 -9.49
C THR A 4 1.06 8.17 -8.57
N THR A 5 1.02 7.52 -7.42
CA THR A 5 -0.01 7.75 -6.40
C THR A 5 0.08 9.17 -5.83
N TRP A 6 1.28 9.66 -5.56
CA TRP A 6 1.51 11.01 -5.07
C TRP A 6 1.02 12.08 -6.07
N GLU A 7 1.25 11.86 -7.37
CA GLU A 7 0.89 12.79 -8.43
C GLU A 7 -0.56 12.68 -8.89
N ASP A 8 -1.33 11.73 -8.36
CA ASP A 8 -2.73 11.56 -8.71
C ASP A 8 -3.53 12.83 -8.36
N PRO A 9 -4.35 13.36 -9.28
CA PRO A 9 -5.16 14.56 -9.02
C PRO A 9 -6.11 14.44 -7.83
N MET A 10 -6.50 13.23 -7.47
CA MET A 10 -7.37 12.98 -6.31
C MET A 10 -6.60 12.95 -4.98
N MET A 11 -5.27 12.92 -5.04
CA MET A 11 -4.44 12.95 -3.83
C MET A 11 -4.43 14.38 -3.26
N PRO A 12 -4.83 14.56 -2.00
CA PRO A 12 -4.96 15.92 -1.42
C PRO A 12 -3.63 16.59 -1.07
N GLY A 13 -2.50 16.02 -1.49
CA GLY A 13 -1.17 16.46 -1.08
C GLY A 13 -0.69 15.66 0.12
N PRO A 14 0.25 16.18 0.92
CA PRO A 14 0.74 15.46 2.09
C PRO A 14 -0.40 15.08 3.03
N LEU A 15 -0.46 13.80 3.42
CA LEU A 15 -1.46 13.34 4.37
C LEU A 15 -1.12 13.90 5.77
N PRO A 16 -2.09 14.50 6.47
CA PRO A 16 -1.83 15.17 7.75
C PRO A 16 -1.51 14.18 8.87
N ASN A 17 -0.75 14.64 9.84
CA ASN A 17 -0.40 13.92 11.07
C ASN A 17 0.35 12.61 10.84
N ARG A 18 1.10 12.51 9.73
CA ARG A 18 1.91 11.32 9.42
C ARG A 18 3.08 11.69 8.54
N LYS A 19 4.10 10.84 8.56
CA LYS A 19 5.26 11.00 7.70
C LYS A 19 4.93 10.44 6.31
N ASN A 20 5.06 11.25 5.28
CA ASN A 20 4.81 10.88 3.90
C ASN A 20 6.12 10.49 3.22
N VAL A 21 6.25 9.20 2.85
CA VAL A 21 7.44 8.63 2.24
C VAL A 21 7.14 8.21 0.81
N LEU A 22 7.96 8.66 -0.13
CA LEU A 22 7.85 8.33 -1.55
C LEU A 22 8.87 7.29 -1.96
N ALA A 23 8.40 6.25 -2.65
CA ALA A 23 9.26 5.27 -3.32
C ALA A 23 9.27 5.59 -4.81
N THR A 24 10.40 6.04 -5.34
CA THR A 24 10.51 6.43 -6.74
C THR A 24 11.92 6.26 -7.26
N THR A 25 12.03 5.90 -8.53
CA THR A 25 13.30 5.90 -9.26
C THR A 25 13.51 7.18 -10.05
N ARG A 26 12.50 8.05 -10.09
CA ARG A 26 12.57 9.32 -10.80
C ARG A 26 13.38 10.33 -9.99
N LYS A 27 14.36 10.96 -10.63
CA LYS A 27 15.16 12.04 -10.03
C LYS A 27 14.44 13.37 -10.22
N LYS A 28 13.42 13.61 -9.40
CA LYS A 28 12.57 14.78 -9.45
C LYS A 28 12.21 15.20 -8.03
N ASP A 29 12.02 16.50 -7.82
CA ASP A 29 11.53 17.00 -6.55
C ASP A 29 10.03 16.79 -6.42
N TYR A 30 9.61 16.34 -5.25
CA TYR A 30 8.20 16.16 -4.90
C TYR A 30 7.91 17.01 -3.65
N PRO A 31 7.51 18.29 -3.83
CA PRO A 31 7.26 19.18 -2.69
C PRO A 31 6.23 18.61 -1.73
N GLY A 32 6.53 18.67 -0.44
CA GLY A 32 5.65 18.14 0.61
C GLY A 32 5.95 16.72 1.06
N ALA A 33 6.72 15.95 0.30
CA ALA A 33 7.17 14.63 0.75
C ALA A 33 8.22 14.80 1.84
N HIS A 34 8.14 13.95 2.88
CA HIS A 34 9.05 14.02 4.02
C HIS A 34 10.34 13.24 3.79
N ASP A 35 10.26 12.16 3.03
CA ASP A 35 11.41 11.29 2.77
C ASP A 35 11.21 10.51 1.48
N TYR A 36 12.30 9.93 0.97
CA TYR A 36 12.32 9.16 -0.27
C TYR A 36 12.99 7.81 -0.05
N ILE A 37 12.53 6.79 -0.80
CA ILE A 37 13.16 5.48 -0.84
C ILE A 37 13.83 5.33 -2.20
N GLU A 38 15.15 5.16 -2.22
CA GLU A 38 15.95 5.03 -3.42
C GLU A 38 16.63 3.66 -3.54
N GLY A 39 16.68 2.89 -2.46
CA GLY A 39 17.30 1.57 -2.43
C GLY A 39 16.35 0.44 -2.80
N VAL A 40 16.67 -0.77 -2.34
CA VAL A 40 15.80 -1.93 -2.50
C VAL A 40 14.54 -1.73 -1.68
N LEU A 41 13.40 -1.62 -2.34
CA LEU A 41 12.15 -1.19 -1.73
C LEU A 41 11.73 -2.04 -0.52
N SER A 42 11.76 -3.37 -0.64
CA SER A 42 11.37 -4.27 0.44
C SER A 42 12.26 -4.13 1.68
N GLU A 43 13.57 -3.98 1.47
CA GLU A 43 14.53 -3.80 2.57
C GLU A 43 14.34 -2.46 3.27
N GLU A 44 14.14 -1.40 2.50
CA GLU A 44 13.96 -0.04 3.04
C GLU A 44 12.65 0.08 3.83
N VAL A 45 11.56 -0.48 3.33
CA VAL A 45 10.27 -0.47 4.03
C VAL A 45 10.35 -1.31 5.30
N TRP A 46 11.01 -2.46 5.25
CA TRP A 46 11.22 -3.29 6.42
C TRP A 46 12.00 -2.54 7.51
N CYS A 47 13.04 -1.82 7.11
CA CYS A 47 13.83 -0.98 8.03
C CYS A 47 12.98 0.13 8.66
N ILE A 48 12.18 0.83 7.87
CA ILE A 48 11.29 1.89 8.35
C ILE A 48 10.30 1.33 9.38
N ALA A 49 9.67 0.20 9.07
CA ALA A 49 8.71 -0.45 9.96
C ALA A 49 9.36 -0.88 11.28
N ASN A 50 10.57 -1.45 11.22
CA ASN A 50 11.29 -1.90 12.42
C ASN A 50 11.75 -0.75 13.32
N LYS A 51 12.14 0.37 12.73
CA LYS A 51 12.52 1.57 13.50
C LYS A 51 11.33 2.24 14.17
N ASN A 52 10.13 1.98 13.69
CA ASN A 52 8.90 2.63 14.14
C ASN A 52 7.85 1.60 14.60
N LYS A 53 8.27 0.58 15.37
CA LYS A 53 7.40 -0.52 15.81
C LYS A 53 6.16 -0.09 16.57
N GLU A 54 6.20 1.05 17.22
CA GLU A 54 5.07 1.61 17.97
C GLU A 54 4.02 2.27 17.06
N LYS A 55 4.34 2.43 15.79
CA LYS A 55 3.46 3.08 14.81
C LYS A 55 3.17 2.12 13.66
N THR A 56 2.01 2.29 13.05
CA THR A 56 1.65 1.54 11.86
C THR A 56 2.27 2.19 10.62
N THR A 57 2.95 1.38 9.81
CA THR A 57 3.46 1.79 8.51
C THR A 57 2.45 1.37 7.45
N TRP A 58 1.84 2.33 6.77
CA TRP A 58 0.82 2.10 5.76
C TRP A 58 1.40 2.15 4.35
N VAL A 59 1.17 1.09 3.58
CA VAL A 59 1.48 1.05 2.15
C VAL A 59 0.19 1.34 1.39
N ILE A 60 0.12 2.47 0.72
CA ILE A 60 -1.14 2.92 0.10
C ILE A 60 -1.16 2.84 -1.42
N GLY A 61 -0.14 2.28 -2.03
CA GLY A 61 -0.14 2.01 -3.46
C GLY A 61 1.00 2.66 -4.21
N GLY A 62 1.02 2.47 -5.51
CA GLY A 62 0.02 1.70 -6.29
C GLY A 62 0.30 0.19 -6.36
N PRO A 63 -0.38 -0.49 -7.29
CA PRO A 63 -0.27 -1.95 -7.41
C PRO A 63 1.15 -2.47 -7.61
N ASN A 64 1.98 -1.76 -8.34
CA ASN A 64 3.38 -2.14 -8.54
C ASN A 64 4.16 -2.11 -7.22
N ILE A 65 3.97 -1.08 -6.40
CA ILE A 65 4.59 -0.97 -5.07
C ILE A 65 4.08 -2.08 -4.16
N ILE A 66 2.78 -2.32 -4.13
CA ILE A 66 2.16 -3.38 -3.33
C ILE A 66 2.71 -4.74 -3.74
N ASN A 67 2.81 -5.02 -5.04
CA ASN A 67 3.33 -6.29 -5.54
C ASN A 67 4.78 -6.54 -5.08
N GLN A 68 5.62 -5.51 -5.06
CA GLN A 68 7.00 -5.62 -4.59
C GLN A 68 7.09 -5.84 -3.08
N LEU A 69 6.08 -5.43 -2.32
CA LEU A 69 6.11 -5.46 -0.85
C LEU A 69 5.31 -6.60 -0.22
N LEU A 70 4.70 -7.48 -1.02
CA LEU A 70 3.88 -8.57 -0.48
C LEU A 70 4.60 -9.45 0.54
N GLY A 71 5.93 -9.62 0.38
CA GLY A 71 6.74 -10.40 1.31
C GLY A 71 6.96 -9.75 2.67
N VAL A 72 6.79 -8.44 2.80
CA VAL A 72 7.01 -7.70 4.04
C VAL A 72 5.74 -7.11 4.65
N ILE A 73 4.62 -7.13 3.94
CA ILE A 73 3.33 -6.68 4.46
C ILE A 73 2.77 -7.72 5.43
N ASP A 74 2.33 -7.29 6.60
CA ASP A 74 1.74 -8.17 7.63
C ASP A 74 0.24 -8.34 7.47
N GLU A 75 -0.47 -7.25 7.14
CA GLU A 75 -1.92 -7.24 6.99
C GLU A 75 -2.31 -6.48 5.72
N PHE A 76 -3.36 -6.94 5.06
CA PHE A 76 -3.87 -6.30 3.84
C PHE A 76 -5.35 -5.92 4.04
N TYR A 77 -5.64 -4.65 3.90
CA TYR A 77 -7.00 -4.11 4.00
C TYR A 77 -7.53 -3.89 2.59
N LEU A 78 -8.51 -4.68 2.21
CA LEU A 78 -9.05 -4.72 0.86
C LEU A 78 -10.53 -4.34 0.86
N SER A 79 -10.88 -3.39 0.00
CA SER A 79 -12.28 -3.04 -0.24
C SER A 79 -12.68 -3.59 -1.61
N ARG A 80 -13.75 -4.39 -1.64
CA ARG A 80 -14.30 -4.93 -2.89
C ARG A 80 -15.55 -4.16 -3.26
N ILE A 81 -15.49 -3.54 -4.43
CA ILE A 81 -16.59 -2.75 -4.99
C ILE A 81 -17.09 -3.48 -6.24
N PRO A 82 -18.39 -3.84 -6.32
CA PRO A 82 -18.89 -4.54 -7.49
C PRO A 82 -18.91 -3.66 -8.73
N GLY A 83 -18.74 -4.27 -9.89
CA GLY A 83 -18.78 -3.61 -11.18
C GLY A 83 -17.46 -3.65 -11.91
N ASP A 84 -17.52 -3.32 -13.19
CA ASP A 84 -16.35 -3.18 -14.06
C ASP A 84 -16.22 -1.70 -14.42
N TYR A 85 -15.13 -1.08 -13.99
CA TYR A 85 -14.89 0.34 -14.17
C TYR A 85 -13.85 0.64 -15.26
N GLY A 86 -13.51 -0.37 -16.06
CA GLY A 86 -12.56 -0.21 -17.16
C GLY A 86 -11.16 0.15 -16.72
N CYS A 87 -10.74 -0.33 -15.53
CA CYS A 87 -9.42 -0.05 -15.00
C CYS A 87 -8.32 -0.72 -15.83
N ASP A 88 -7.20 -0.05 -15.99
CA ASP A 88 -6.02 -0.57 -16.70
C ASP A 88 -4.93 -1.08 -15.76
N THR A 89 -5.07 -0.83 -14.47
CA THR A 89 -4.09 -1.23 -13.45
C THR A 89 -4.80 -2.04 -12.37
N PHE A 90 -4.24 -3.22 -12.05
CA PHE A 90 -4.90 -4.18 -11.17
C PHE A 90 -4.03 -4.58 -9.98
N LEU A 91 -4.67 -4.79 -8.81
CA LEU A 91 -4.02 -5.39 -7.66
C LEU A 91 -3.72 -6.87 -7.94
N PRO A 92 -2.61 -7.41 -7.39
CA PRO A 92 -2.25 -8.82 -7.55
C PRO A 92 -3.10 -9.72 -6.63
N ILE A 93 -4.41 -9.78 -6.86
CA ILE A 93 -5.38 -10.48 -5.99
C ILE A 93 -5.02 -11.95 -5.82
N GLU A 94 -4.63 -12.64 -6.90
CA GLU A 94 -4.26 -14.06 -6.82
C GLU A 94 -3.08 -14.30 -5.87
N LYS A 95 -2.08 -13.42 -5.90
CA LYS A 95 -0.92 -13.50 -5.00
C LYS A 95 -1.32 -13.20 -3.57
N ILE A 96 -2.21 -12.22 -3.36
CA ILE A 96 -2.72 -11.88 -2.03
C ILE A 96 -3.45 -13.08 -1.43
N GLU A 97 -4.30 -13.75 -2.19
CA GLU A 97 -5.04 -14.93 -1.75
C GLU A 97 -4.14 -16.13 -1.42
N LYS A 98 -2.96 -16.22 -2.05
CA LYS A 98 -1.98 -17.27 -1.77
C LYS A 98 -1.15 -17.00 -0.51
N ILE A 99 -0.83 -15.74 -0.24
CA ILE A 99 0.07 -15.35 0.85
C ILE A 99 -0.69 -15.06 2.13
N PHE A 100 -1.88 -14.49 2.01
CA PHE A 100 -2.69 -14.04 3.14
C PHE A 100 -3.95 -14.88 3.27
N LYS A 101 -4.51 -14.91 4.49
CA LYS A 101 -5.82 -15.49 4.76
C LYS A 101 -6.79 -14.39 5.15
N LYS A 102 -8.02 -14.48 4.67
CA LYS A 102 -9.06 -13.55 5.06
C LYS A 102 -9.46 -13.80 6.51
N ASP A 103 -9.18 -12.81 7.35
CA ASP A 103 -9.43 -12.87 8.78
C ASP A 103 -10.78 -12.26 9.16
N TRP A 104 -11.21 -11.25 8.43
CA TRP A 104 -12.44 -10.52 8.73
C TRP A 104 -13.04 -9.95 7.46
N SER A 105 -14.37 -9.88 7.41
CA SER A 105 -15.07 -9.17 6.34
C SER A 105 -16.39 -8.59 6.85
N GLU A 106 -16.79 -7.47 6.28
CA GLU A 106 -18.05 -6.80 6.59
C GLU A 106 -18.57 -6.08 5.35
N LYS A 107 -19.87 -6.24 5.09
CA LYS A 107 -20.54 -5.54 3.97
C LYS A 107 -21.27 -4.31 4.46
N HIS A 108 -21.04 -3.19 3.77
CA HIS A 108 -21.81 -1.96 3.92
C HIS A 108 -22.40 -1.61 2.56
N ASN A 109 -23.72 -1.78 2.41
CA ASN A 109 -24.38 -1.66 1.12
C ASN A 109 -23.82 -2.67 0.10
N THR A 110 -23.18 -2.21 -0.98
CA THR A 110 -22.59 -3.06 -2.01
C THR A 110 -21.09 -3.26 -1.83
N VAL A 111 -20.46 -2.55 -0.89
CA VAL A 111 -19.01 -2.62 -0.66
C VAL A 111 -18.70 -3.64 0.44
N GLU A 112 -17.77 -4.54 0.16
CA GLU A 112 -17.27 -5.47 1.15
C GLU A 112 -15.88 -5.04 1.59
N PHE A 113 -15.73 -4.76 2.89
CA PHE A 113 -14.43 -4.47 3.51
C PHE A 113 -13.85 -5.77 4.06
N GLN A 114 -12.60 -6.05 3.74
CA GLN A 114 -11.92 -7.28 4.14
C GLN A 114 -10.57 -6.95 4.78
N ILE A 115 -10.21 -7.75 5.79
CA ILE A 115 -8.87 -7.73 6.38
C ILE A 115 -8.24 -9.09 6.15
N TRP A 116 -7.12 -9.09 5.46
CA TRP A 116 -6.33 -10.29 5.18
C TRP A 116 -5.06 -10.25 5.99
N LYS A 117 -4.75 -11.34 6.68
CA LYS A 117 -3.55 -11.46 7.51
C LYS A 117 -2.62 -12.52 6.96
N LYS A 118 -1.32 -12.28 7.12
CA LYS A 118 -0.31 -13.24 6.72
C LYS A 118 -0.46 -14.52 7.56
N ASP A 119 -0.41 -15.66 6.88
CA ASP A 119 -0.46 -16.95 7.55
C ASP A 119 0.90 -17.24 8.19
N ASN A 120 1.00 -17.04 9.49
CA ASN A 120 2.21 -17.32 10.24
C ASN A 120 2.22 -18.78 10.69
N GLN A 121 2.91 -19.57 9.93
CA GLN A 121 3.18 -20.97 10.34
C GLN A 121 4.63 -21.17 10.67
#